data_17f782cba235840bfb694f3feebbccdc
#
_entry.id   17f782cba235840bfb694f3feebbccdc
#
_cell.length_a   1.000
_cell.length_b   1.000
_cell.length_c   1.000
_cell.angle_alpha   90.00
_cell.angle_beta   90.00
_cell.angle_gamma   90.00
#
_symmetry.space_group_name_H-M   'P 1'
#
loop_
_entity.id
_entity.type
_entity.pdbx_description
1 polymer ?
#
loop_
_entity_poly.entity_id
_entity_poly.type
_entity_poly.pdbx_seq_one_letter_code
_entity_poly.pdbx_strand_id
1 'polypeptide(L)'
;MNLSESPQSAPRWWRRLGWRLLTILWLSLLATVVGVAFRGVVNPATTAFMQERLLYLQTHGQPRARIDYHWVDYSNMAPAMPLAVVASEDQTFPWNHGFDLGAIEKALHHNRVSRRVRGASTITQQTAKNLYLWSGRDYFRKALEACFTVLIDALWPKQRVLEMYLNPAQFDSNVFGVGAAARHLFGNSPAQLTPAQAALLAAALPSPDRSSVTDPSAYLQRRQAWILDQMQELGADYLDGIEARPRH
;
A
#
# COMPACT_ATOMS: atom_id res chain seq x y z
N MET A 1 -56.87 26.73 30.12
CA MET A 1 -56.96 25.58 29.21
C MET A 1 -55.52 25.15 28.93
N ASN A 2 -55.01 24.24 29.82
CA ASN A 2 -53.60 23.80 29.76
C ASN A 2 -53.55 22.53 28.97
N LEU A 3 -53.00 22.60 27.77
CA LEU A 3 -52.61 21.41 26.95
C LEU A 3 -51.17 21.09 27.28
N SER A 4 -50.97 20.26 28.29
CA SER A 4 -49.68 19.59 28.50
C SER A 4 -49.63 18.38 27.59
N GLU A 5 -49.15 18.54 26.36
CA GLU A 5 -48.78 17.41 25.52
C GLU A 5 -47.52 16.73 26.15
N SER A 6 -47.72 15.56 26.70
CA SER A 6 -46.61 14.71 27.12
C SER A 6 -45.83 14.24 25.88
N PRO A 7 -44.47 14.30 25.90
CA PRO A 7 -43.70 13.81 24.78
C PRO A 7 -43.96 12.32 24.54
N GLN A 8 -44.54 11.98 23.38
CA GLN A 8 -44.79 10.60 22.99
C GLN A 8 -43.46 9.84 22.96
N SER A 9 -43.26 8.90 23.87
CA SER A 9 -42.09 8.04 23.90
C SER A 9 -42.00 7.23 22.61
N ALA A 10 -40.86 7.30 21.90
CA ALA A 10 -40.62 6.56 20.68
C ALA A 10 -40.99 5.08 20.83
N PRO A 11 -41.69 4.49 19.85
CA PRO A 11 -42.21 3.13 19.97
C PRO A 11 -41.07 2.12 20.16
N ARG A 12 -41.29 1.11 21.01
CA ARG A 12 -40.27 0.10 21.42
C ARG A 12 -39.55 -0.59 20.26
N TRP A 13 -40.16 -0.69 19.08
CA TRP A 13 -39.53 -1.31 17.90
C TRP A 13 -38.39 -0.47 17.32
N TRP A 14 -38.45 0.89 17.35
CA TRP A 14 -37.34 1.76 16.96
C TRP A 14 -36.10 1.53 17.82
N ARG A 15 -36.28 1.36 19.12
CA ARG A 15 -35.18 1.04 20.04
C ARG A 15 -34.58 -0.32 19.72
N ARG A 16 -35.36 -1.35 19.44
CA ARG A 16 -34.91 -2.68 19.03
C ARG A 16 -34.15 -2.62 17.70
N LEU A 17 -34.66 -1.87 16.72
CA LEU A 17 -34.00 -1.65 15.44
C LEU A 17 -32.65 -0.93 15.65
N GLY A 18 -32.61 0.14 16.44
CA GLY A 18 -31.38 0.86 16.78
C GLY A 18 -30.33 -0.06 17.41
N TRP A 19 -30.71 -0.89 18.39
CA TRP A 19 -29.78 -1.87 18.98
C TRP A 19 -29.27 -2.89 17.96
N ARG A 20 -30.08 -3.40 17.08
CA ARG A 20 -29.67 -4.34 16.02
C ARG A 20 -28.68 -3.68 15.05
N LEU A 21 -28.94 -2.46 14.62
CA LEU A 21 -28.03 -1.72 13.74
C LEU A 21 -26.67 -1.45 14.43
N LEU A 22 -26.68 -1.06 15.70
CA LEU A 22 -25.46 -0.88 16.49
C LEU A 22 -24.70 -2.21 16.63
N THR A 23 -25.39 -3.32 16.90
CA THR A 23 -24.74 -4.64 16.98
C THR A 23 -24.09 -5.03 15.65
N ILE A 24 -24.79 -4.84 14.52
CA ILE A 24 -24.23 -5.11 13.19
C ILE A 24 -23.02 -4.25 12.93
N LEU A 25 -23.07 -2.96 13.26
CA LEU A 25 -21.94 -2.04 13.10
C LEU A 25 -20.73 -2.48 13.92
N TRP A 26 -20.93 -2.84 15.19
CA TRP A 26 -19.87 -3.35 16.07
C TRP A 26 -19.27 -4.65 15.58
N LEU A 27 -20.10 -5.60 15.13
CA LEU A 27 -19.61 -6.86 14.57
C LEU A 27 -18.83 -6.65 13.28
N SER A 28 -19.28 -5.73 12.42
CA SER A 28 -18.57 -5.37 11.19
C SER A 28 -17.22 -4.72 11.49
N LEU A 29 -17.16 -3.81 12.45
CA LEU A 29 -15.90 -3.17 12.89
C LEU A 29 -14.96 -4.22 13.48
N LEU A 30 -15.44 -5.08 14.37
CA LEU A 30 -14.66 -6.16 14.96
C LEU A 30 -14.12 -7.11 13.87
N ALA A 31 -14.96 -7.52 12.92
CA ALA A 31 -14.54 -8.37 11.81
C ALA A 31 -13.46 -7.70 10.95
N THR A 32 -13.56 -6.39 10.72
CA THR A 32 -12.55 -5.62 9.99
C THR A 32 -11.22 -5.61 10.76
N VAL A 33 -11.23 -5.30 12.05
CA VAL A 33 -10.03 -5.29 12.89
C VAL A 33 -9.37 -6.67 12.94
N VAL A 34 -10.16 -7.73 13.15
CA VAL A 34 -9.67 -9.12 13.14
C VAL A 34 -9.10 -9.50 11.77
N GLY A 35 -9.77 -9.11 10.68
CA GLY A 35 -9.32 -9.35 9.31
C GLY A 35 -7.98 -8.66 9.02
N VAL A 36 -7.80 -7.41 9.46
CA VAL A 36 -6.53 -6.69 9.32
C VAL A 36 -5.45 -7.35 10.18
N ALA A 37 -5.73 -7.67 11.44
CA ALA A 37 -4.78 -8.35 12.33
C ALA A 37 -4.34 -9.72 11.75
N PHE A 38 -5.29 -10.50 11.22
CA PHE A 38 -5.01 -11.78 10.58
C PHE A 38 -4.07 -11.65 9.38
N ARG A 39 -4.25 -10.63 8.55
CA ARG A 39 -3.32 -10.33 7.44
C ARG A 39 -1.94 -9.88 7.92
N GLY A 40 -1.82 -9.39 9.12
CA GLY A 40 -0.52 -9.12 9.76
C GLY A 40 0.37 -10.36 9.90
N VAL A 41 -0.22 -11.57 9.90
CA VAL A 41 0.51 -12.84 10.08
C VAL A 41 0.33 -13.83 8.94
N VAL A 42 -0.71 -13.66 8.09
CA VAL A 42 -1.01 -14.58 6.99
C VAL A 42 -0.81 -13.91 5.64
N ASN A 43 -0.03 -14.56 4.80
CA ASN A 43 0.30 -14.08 3.46
C ASN A 43 -0.89 -14.24 2.50
N PRO A 44 -1.26 -13.21 1.73
CA PRO A 44 -2.33 -13.33 0.75
C PRO A 44 -1.86 -14.15 -0.46
N ALA A 45 -2.65 -15.12 -0.88
CA ALA A 45 -2.42 -15.83 -2.14
C ALA A 45 -2.75 -14.97 -3.37
N THR A 46 -3.59 -13.95 -3.20
CA THR A 46 -3.96 -12.96 -4.22
C THR A 46 -4.53 -11.71 -3.55
N THR A 47 -4.60 -10.60 -4.28
CA THR A 47 -5.25 -9.36 -3.83
C THR A 47 -6.37 -8.95 -4.77
N ALA A 48 -7.26 -8.06 -4.31
CA ALA A 48 -8.33 -7.51 -5.14
C ALA A 48 -7.75 -6.84 -6.41
N PHE A 49 -6.64 -6.13 -6.26
CA PHE A 49 -5.95 -5.48 -7.37
C PHE A 49 -5.38 -6.48 -8.41
N MET A 50 -4.80 -7.60 -7.96
CA MET A 50 -4.36 -8.68 -8.86
C MET A 50 -5.54 -9.30 -9.63
N GLN A 51 -6.67 -9.52 -8.95
CA GLN A 51 -7.87 -10.09 -9.59
C GLN A 51 -8.49 -9.11 -10.60
N GLU A 52 -8.59 -7.84 -10.25
CA GLU A 52 -9.04 -6.77 -11.16
C GLU A 52 -8.15 -6.74 -12.42
N ARG A 53 -6.83 -6.80 -12.24
CA ARG A 53 -5.88 -6.83 -13.35
C ARG A 53 -6.01 -8.08 -14.21
N LEU A 54 -6.16 -9.25 -13.59
CA LEU A 54 -6.35 -10.50 -14.30
C LEU A 54 -7.62 -10.44 -15.17
N LEU A 55 -8.73 -9.99 -14.60
CA LEU A 55 -9.99 -9.82 -15.32
C LEU A 55 -9.83 -8.84 -16.49
N TYR A 56 -9.15 -7.71 -16.25
CA TYR A 56 -8.86 -6.73 -17.30
C TYR A 56 -8.09 -7.37 -18.47
N LEU A 57 -6.99 -8.09 -18.20
CA LEU A 57 -6.20 -8.75 -19.23
C LEU A 57 -7.02 -9.78 -20.02
N GLN A 58 -7.81 -10.60 -19.32
CA GLN A 58 -8.62 -11.65 -19.94
C GLN A 58 -9.74 -11.09 -20.84
N THR A 59 -10.29 -9.93 -20.47
CA THR A 59 -11.35 -9.27 -21.27
C THR A 59 -10.81 -8.37 -22.38
N HIS A 60 -9.49 -8.01 -22.34
CA HIS A 60 -8.86 -7.12 -23.32
C HIS A 60 -7.80 -7.82 -24.18
N GLY A 61 -8.16 -8.96 -24.74
CA GLY A 61 -7.36 -9.63 -25.78
C GLY A 61 -6.36 -10.68 -25.28
N GLN A 62 -6.30 -10.96 -23.98
CA GLN A 62 -5.43 -11.98 -23.40
C GLN A 62 -6.21 -13.03 -22.59
N PRO A 63 -7.12 -13.82 -23.19
CA PRO A 63 -8.04 -14.70 -22.46
C PRO A 63 -7.35 -15.80 -21.64
N ARG A 64 -6.07 -16.08 -21.92
CA ARG A 64 -5.25 -17.05 -21.19
C ARG A 64 -4.25 -16.39 -20.24
N ALA A 65 -4.35 -15.08 -20.01
CA ALA A 65 -3.48 -14.37 -19.06
C ALA A 65 -3.53 -15.03 -17.69
N ARG A 66 -2.39 -15.04 -17.02
CA ARG A 66 -2.24 -15.46 -15.63
C ARG A 66 -1.38 -14.42 -14.92
N ILE A 67 -1.63 -14.21 -13.65
CA ILE A 67 -0.76 -13.40 -12.80
C ILE A 67 0.45 -14.23 -12.42
N ASP A 68 1.64 -13.70 -12.70
CA ASP A 68 2.90 -14.21 -12.17
C ASP A 68 3.13 -13.58 -10.80
N TYR A 69 2.99 -14.39 -9.76
CA TYR A 69 3.05 -13.95 -8.37
C TYR A 69 3.70 -15.03 -7.50
N HIS A 70 4.73 -14.64 -6.77
CA HIS A 70 5.40 -15.49 -5.79
C HIS A 70 5.72 -14.68 -4.55
N TRP A 71 5.18 -15.10 -3.42
CA TRP A 71 5.48 -14.50 -2.13
C TRP A 71 6.95 -14.67 -1.77
N VAL A 72 7.54 -13.62 -1.20
CA VAL A 72 8.91 -13.62 -0.65
C VAL A 72 8.84 -13.01 0.74
N ASP A 73 9.32 -13.75 1.75
CA ASP A 73 9.42 -13.21 3.09
C ASP A 73 10.47 -12.11 3.13
N TYR A 74 10.29 -11.12 4.00
CA TYR A 74 11.17 -9.95 4.08
C TYR A 74 12.65 -10.33 4.22
N SER A 75 12.96 -11.34 5.06
CA SER A 75 14.32 -11.86 5.27
C SER A 75 14.96 -12.47 4.02
N ASN A 76 14.17 -12.84 3.02
CA ASN A 76 14.61 -13.43 1.75
C ASN A 76 14.69 -12.39 0.62
N MET A 77 14.50 -11.10 0.92
CA MET A 77 14.70 -10.00 -0.01
C MET A 77 16.09 -9.39 0.17
N ALA A 78 16.71 -8.96 -0.92
CA ALA A 78 17.92 -8.14 -0.83
C ALA A 78 17.60 -6.87 -0.02
N PRO A 79 18.42 -6.47 0.98
CA PRO A 79 18.19 -5.26 1.79
C PRO A 79 18.04 -3.98 0.95
N ALA A 80 18.64 -3.95 -0.23
CA ALA A 80 18.51 -2.85 -1.17
C ALA A 80 17.07 -2.62 -1.67
N MET A 81 16.22 -3.67 -1.71
CA MET A 81 14.87 -3.53 -2.27
C MET A 81 13.93 -2.71 -1.37
N PRO A 82 13.74 -3.05 -0.08
CA PRO A 82 12.96 -2.20 0.81
C PRO A 82 13.56 -0.81 0.98
N LEU A 83 14.91 -0.67 1.00
CA LEU A 83 15.57 0.63 1.06
C LEU A 83 15.25 1.49 -0.17
N ALA A 84 15.31 0.92 -1.39
CA ALA A 84 14.98 1.63 -2.62
C ALA A 84 13.54 2.16 -2.64
N VAL A 85 12.59 1.36 -2.15
CA VAL A 85 11.19 1.77 -2.06
C VAL A 85 11.00 2.88 -1.02
N VAL A 86 11.60 2.75 0.16
CA VAL A 86 11.54 3.80 1.19
C VAL A 86 12.20 5.08 0.68
N ALA A 87 13.35 5.00 0.05
CA ALA A 87 14.06 6.15 -0.54
C ALA A 87 13.24 6.87 -1.62
N SER A 88 12.43 6.11 -2.40
CA SER A 88 11.66 6.65 -3.52
C SER A 88 10.27 7.18 -3.13
N GLU A 89 9.60 6.56 -2.17
CA GLU A 89 8.18 6.75 -1.88
C GLU A 89 7.90 7.40 -0.53
N ASP A 90 8.69 7.07 0.50
CA ASP A 90 8.36 7.45 1.88
C ASP A 90 9.60 7.41 2.79
N GLN A 91 10.45 8.43 2.71
CA GLN A 91 11.68 8.48 3.51
C GLN A 91 11.41 8.58 5.03
N THR A 92 10.24 9.00 5.45
CA THR A 92 9.84 9.05 6.86
C THR A 92 9.27 7.73 7.37
N PHE A 93 9.15 6.72 6.52
CA PHE A 93 8.49 5.43 6.81
C PHE A 93 8.89 4.80 8.15
N PRO A 94 10.18 4.75 8.55
CA PRO A 94 10.55 4.09 9.81
C PRO A 94 9.91 4.70 11.07
N TRP A 95 9.53 5.97 11.03
CA TRP A 95 9.00 6.70 12.20
C TRP A 95 7.67 7.40 11.97
N ASN A 96 7.14 7.48 10.75
CA ASN A 96 5.78 7.99 10.57
C ASN A 96 4.74 7.01 11.13
N HIS A 97 3.58 7.55 11.51
CA HIS A 97 2.44 6.76 12.01
C HIS A 97 1.38 6.55 10.92
N GLY A 98 1.81 5.98 9.80
CA GLY A 98 0.95 5.71 8.64
C GLY A 98 0.71 6.94 7.75
N PHE A 99 1.01 8.16 8.24
CA PHE A 99 0.85 9.43 7.51
C PHE A 99 2.09 10.28 7.65
N ASP A 100 2.53 10.92 6.58
CA ASP A 100 3.55 11.98 6.59
C ASP A 100 2.86 13.34 6.49
N LEU A 101 2.61 13.97 7.65
CA LEU A 101 1.93 15.27 7.72
C LEU A 101 2.77 16.36 7.05
N GLY A 102 4.10 16.29 7.17
CA GLY A 102 5.00 17.25 6.53
C GLY A 102 4.99 17.14 5.00
N ALA A 103 4.95 15.91 4.47
CA ALA A 103 4.80 15.68 3.03
C ALA A 103 3.41 16.14 2.52
N ILE A 104 2.35 15.93 3.31
CA ILE A 104 1.00 16.39 2.98
C ILE A 104 0.96 17.92 2.90
N GLU A 105 1.51 18.63 3.88
CA GLU A 105 1.57 20.10 3.87
C GLU A 105 2.35 20.63 2.66
N LYS A 106 3.55 20.09 2.41
CA LYS A 106 4.37 20.42 1.25
C LYS A 106 3.65 20.15 -0.08
N ALA A 107 2.92 19.03 -0.18
CA ALA A 107 2.16 18.69 -1.36
C ALA A 107 0.98 19.65 -1.57
N LEU A 108 0.25 20.00 -0.51
CA LEU A 108 -0.85 20.98 -0.58
C LEU A 108 -0.37 22.37 -1.03
N HIS A 109 0.78 22.83 -0.48
CA HIS A 109 1.37 24.08 -0.91
C HIS A 109 1.80 24.03 -2.39
N HIS A 110 2.52 22.97 -2.79
CA HIS A 110 2.97 22.79 -4.18
C HIS A 110 1.79 22.74 -5.17
N ASN A 111 0.73 22.01 -4.84
CA ASN A 111 -0.43 21.81 -5.70
C ASN A 111 -1.30 23.07 -5.85
N ARG A 112 -1.14 24.07 -4.98
CA ARG A 112 -1.79 25.40 -5.12
C ARG A 112 -1.08 26.28 -6.16
N VAL A 113 0.23 26.11 -6.33
CA VAL A 113 1.07 26.98 -7.17
C VAL A 113 1.56 26.29 -8.46
N SER A 114 1.43 24.97 -8.56
CA SER A 114 1.92 24.18 -9.69
C SER A 114 0.79 23.40 -10.37
N ARG A 115 0.81 23.33 -11.69
CA ARG A 115 -0.10 22.45 -12.46
C ARG A 115 0.27 20.96 -12.33
N ARG A 116 1.49 20.66 -11.90
CA ARG A 116 1.95 19.28 -11.70
C ARG A 116 1.62 18.84 -10.28
N VAL A 117 0.64 17.95 -10.15
CA VAL A 117 0.20 17.44 -8.85
C VAL A 117 1.32 16.59 -8.21
N ARG A 118 1.67 16.94 -6.98
CA ARG A 118 2.57 16.16 -6.12
C ARG A 118 1.74 15.28 -5.18
N GLY A 119 2.03 13.98 -5.15
CA GLY A 119 1.47 13.04 -4.18
C GLY A 119 2.22 13.12 -2.84
N ALA A 120 1.53 12.72 -1.77
CA ALA A 120 2.08 12.62 -0.41
C ALA A 120 1.57 11.35 0.29
N SER A 121 1.27 10.30 -0.48
CA SER A 121 0.83 9.03 0.09
C SER A 121 2.01 8.22 0.59
N THR A 122 1.94 7.75 1.83
CA THR A 122 2.94 6.88 2.45
C THR A 122 2.86 5.45 1.94
N ILE A 123 3.90 4.65 2.22
CA ILE A 123 3.92 3.20 1.96
C ILE A 123 2.74 2.51 2.65
N THR A 124 2.42 2.89 3.90
CA THR A 124 1.29 2.31 4.65
C THR A 124 -0.05 2.60 3.96
N GLN A 125 -0.27 3.83 3.46
CA GLN A 125 -1.48 4.18 2.70
C GLN A 125 -1.58 3.41 1.38
N GLN A 126 -0.46 3.25 0.67
CA GLN A 126 -0.43 2.47 -0.57
C GLN A 126 -0.70 0.99 -0.30
N THR A 127 -0.17 0.43 0.80
CA THR A 127 -0.45 -0.94 1.26
C THR A 127 -1.94 -1.12 1.56
N ALA A 128 -2.54 -0.20 2.32
CA ALA A 128 -3.98 -0.21 2.62
C ALA A 128 -4.82 -0.24 1.34
N LYS A 129 -4.50 0.64 0.39
CA LYS A 129 -5.18 0.70 -0.91
C LYS A 129 -5.07 -0.62 -1.68
N ASN A 130 -3.86 -1.14 -1.85
CA ASN A 130 -3.60 -2.30 -2.71
C ASN A 130 -4.16 -3.62 -2.15
N LEU A 131 -4.32 -3.72 -0.83
CA LEU A 131 -4.85 -4.93 -0.18
C LEU A 131 -6.37 -4.93 -0.05
N TYR A 132 -6.98 -3.79 0.23
CA TYR A 132 -8.38 -3.74 0.69
C TYR A 132 -9.32 -2.94 -0.21
N LEU A 133 -8.78 -2.14 -1.17
CA LEU A 133 -9.58 -1.19 -1.92
C LEU A 133 -9.43 -1.40 -3.42
N TRP A 134 -10.30 -0.76 -4.17
CA TRP A 134 -10.32 -0.75 -5.64
C TRP A 134 -9.49 0.39 -6.23
N SER A 135 -9.23 0.34 -7.55
CA SER A 135 -8.37 1.31 -8.27
C SER A 135 -8.99 2.70 -8.49
N GLY A 136 -10.24 2.94 -8.10
CA GLY A 136 -10.95 4.20 -8.26
C GLY A 136 -10.29 5.40 -7.57
N ARG A 137 -10.70 6.63 -7.99
CA ARG A 137 -10.23 7.90 -7.42
C ARG A 137 -11.42 8.70 -6.90
N ASP A 138 -11.93 8.34 -5.74
CA ASP A 138 -13.03 9.04 -5.09
C ASP A 138 -12.72 9.30 -3.61
N TYR A 139 -13.42 10.26 -3.02
CA TYR A 139 -13.20 10.67 -1.62
C TYR A 139 -13.61 9.59 -0.62
N PHE A 140 -14.65 8.80 -0.94
CA PHE A 140 -15.09 7.72 -0.05
C PHE A 140 -14.03 6.64 0.06
N ARG A 141 -13.47 6.20 -1.07
CA ARG A 141 -12.34 5.27 -1.09
C ARG A 141 -11.14 5.84 -0.32
N LYS A 142 -10.85 7.16 -0.46
CA LYS A 142 -9.73 7.79 0.26
C LYS A 142 -9.98 7.83 1.78
N ALA A 143 -11.22 8.00 2.21
CA ALA A 143 -11.57 7.89 3.64
C ALA A 143 -11.37 6.47 4.17
N LEU A 144 -11.81 5.45 3.42
CA LEU A 144 -11.55 4.04 3.76
C LEU A 144 -10.05 3.72 3.80
N GLU A 145 -9.28 4.24 2.84
CA GLU A 145 -7.81 4.11 2.83
C GLU A 145 -7.20 4.65 4.13
N ALA A 146 -7.65 5.82 4.61
CA ALA A 146 -7.19 6.39 5.86
C ALA A 146 -7.56 5.51 7.07
N CYS A 147 -8.78 4.95 7.11
CA CYS A 147 -9.19 4.03 8.18
C CYS A 147 -8.31 2.76 8.20
N PHE A 148 -8.09 2.13 7.06
CA PHE A 148 -7.22 0.95 6.97
C PHE A 148 -5.76 1.30 7.29
N THR A 149 -5.28 2.48 6.91
CA THR A 149 -3.93 2.96 7.25
C THR A 149 -3.72 3.01 8.75
N VAL A 150 -4.68 3.57 9.50
CA VAL A 150 -4.63 3.61 10.98
C VAL A 150 -4.60 2.19 11.55
N LEU A 151 -5.43 1.29 11.06
CA LEU A 151 -5.47 -0.10 11.53
C LEU A 151 -4.16 -0.85 11.23
N ILE A 152 -3.63 -0.71 10.03
CA ILE A 152 -2.36 -1.32 9.63
C ILE A 152 -1.23 -0.79 10.50
N ASP A 153 -1.11 0.53 10.65
CA ASP A 153 -0.05 1.13 11.46
C ASP A 153 -0.14 0.73 12.93
N ALA A 154 -1.35 0.57 13.48
CA ALA A 154 -1.56 0.14 14.85
C ALA A 154 -1.28 -1.36 15.08
N LEU A 155 -1.54 -2.23 14.08
CA LEU A 155 -1.55 -3.68 14.26
C LEU A 155 -0.32 -4.39 13.69
N TRP A 156 0.38 -3.78 12.70
CA TRP A 156 1.49 -4.44 12.02
C TRP A 156 2.84 -3.78 12.36
N PRO A 157 3.91 -4.57 12.52
CA PRO A 157 5.26 -4.02 12.55
C PRO A 157 5.60 -3.40 11.18
N LYS A 158 6.48 -2.40 11.16
CA LYS A 158 6.89 -1.70 9.93
C LYS A 158 7.48 -2.64 8.87
N GLN A 159 8.26 -3.62 9.31
CA GLN A 159 8.77 -4.67 8.44
C GLN A 159 7.64 -5.40 7.70
N ARG A 160 6.55 -5.76 8.40
CA ARG A 160 5.40 -6.43 7.78
C ARG A 160 4.68 -5.53 6.79
N VAL A 161 4.63 -4.23 7.04
CA VAL A 161 4.05 -3.26 6.09
C VAL A 161 4.86 -3.25 4.80
N LEU A 162 6.21 -3.21 4.87
CA LEU A 162 7.09 -3.28 3.68
C LEU A 162 6.95 -4.61 2.94
N GLU A 163 6.88 -5.71 3.65
CA GLU A 163 6.68 -7.04 3.07
C GLU A 163 5.34 -7.11 2.31
N MET A 164 4.28 -6.59 2.93
CA MET A 164 2.94 -6.49 2.34
C MET A 164 2.83 -5.42 1.24
N TYR A 165 3.73 -4.48 1.18
CA TYR A 165 3.84 -3.53 0.07
C TYR A 165 4.52 -4.16 -1.14
N LEU A 166 5.68 -4.78 -0.92
CA LEU A 166 6.57 -5.29 -1.98
C LEU A 166 6.03 -6.55 -2.68
N ASN A 167 5.29 -7.39 -1.95
CA ASN A 167 4.77 -8.63 -2.53
C ASN A 167 3.57 -8.39 -3.48
N PRO A 168 2.55 -7.59 -3.15
CA PRO A 168 1.45 -7.31 -4.08
C PRO A 168 1.75 -6.22 -5.11
N ALA A 169 2.90 -5.55 -5.06
CA ALA A 169 3.23 -4.48 -6.00
C ALA A 169 3.27 -4.98 -7.44
N GLN A 170 2.69 -4.23 -8.37
CA GLN A 170 2.77 -4.53 -9.80
C GLN A 170 4.08 -3.98 -10.37
N PHE A 171 4.82 -4.79 -11.12
CA PHE A 171 6.08 -4.42 -11.77
C PHE A 171 6.02 -4.50 -13.30
N ASP A 172 5.06 -5.27 -13.84
CA ASP A 172 4.77 -5.34 -15.27
C ASP A 172 3.28 -5.71 -15.46
N SER A 173 2.83 -5.85 -16.69
CA SER A 173 1.43 -6.07 -17.05
C SER A 173 0.74 -7.19 -16.27
N ASN A 174 1.45 -8.29 -16.00
CA ASN A 174 0.97 -9.44 -15.23
C ASN A 174 1.96 -9.92 -14.15
N VAL A 175 3.06 -9.16 -13.89
CA VAL A 175 4.11 -9.50 -12.93
C VAL A 175 3.87 -8.75 -11.62
N PHE A 176 3.62 -9.51 -10.56
CA PHE A 176 3.34 -8.99 -9.24
C PHE A 176 4.32 -9.53 -8.19
N GLY A 177 4.78 -8.61 -7.35
CA GLY A 177 5.71 -8.90 -6.27
C GLY A 177 7.17 -8.97 -6.71
N VAL A 178 8.02 -8.60 -5.76
CA VAL A 178 9.48 -8.60 -5.94
C VAL A 178 10.01 -9.98 -6.35
N GLY A 179 9.35 -11.06 -5.90
CA GLY A 179 9.73 -12.43 -6.23
C GLY A 179 9.59 -12.76 -7.71
N ALA A 180 8.48 -12.40 -8.32
CA ALA A 180 8.25 -12.58 -9.75
C ALA A 180 9.09 -11.57 -10.56
N ALA A 181 9.15 -10.30 -10.11
CA ALA A 181 9.92 -9.25 -10.79
C ALA A 181 11.41 -9.59 -10.89
N ALA A 182 12.04 -10.05 -9.81
CA ALA A 182 13.45 -10.42 -9.80
C ALA A 182 13.76 -11.53 -10.82
N ARG A 183 12.92 -12.57 -10.87
CA ARG A 183 13.10 -13.68 -11.80
C ARG A 183 12.78 -13.28 -13.24
N HIS A 184 11.62 -12.67 -13.44
CA HIS A 184 11.11 -12.37 -14.80
C HIS A 184 11.93 -11.31 -15.52
N LEU A 185 12.33 -10.24 -14.79
CA LEU A 185 12.96 -9.06 -15.38
C LEU A 185 14.50 -9.13 -15.36
N PHE A 186 15.09 -9.87 -14.40
CA PHE A 186 16.56 -9.93 -14.25
C PHE A 186 17.13 -11.35 -14.23
N GLY A 187 16.31 -12.39 -14.17
CA GLY A 187 16.78 -13.77 -14.03
C GLY A 187 17.42 -14.08 -12.67
N ASN A 188 17.22 -13.21 -11.67
CA ASN A 188 17.83 -13.30 -10.35
C ASN A 188 16.86 -13.78 -9.28
N SER A 189 17.37 -14.31 -8.17
CA SER A 189 16.56 -14.46 -6.97
C SER A 189 16.32 -13.09 -6.30
N PRO A 190 15.21 -12.89 -5.56
CA PRO A 190 14.95 -11.66 -4.83
C PRO A 190 16.05 -11.25 -3.85
N ALA A 191 16.75 -12.22 -3.26
CA ALA A 191 17.89 -12.00 -2.36
C ALA A 191 19.15 -11.49 -3.07
N GLN A 192 19.24 -11.64 -4.39
CA GLN A 192 20.40 -11.26 -5.20
C GLN A 192 20.20 -9.97 -5.99
N LEU A 193 19.09 -9.25 -5.76
CA LEU A 193 18.89 -7.96 -6.40
C LEU A 193 19.99 -6.98 -5.99
N THR A 194 20.66 -6.42 -6.98
CA THR A 194 21.65 -5.37 -6.76
C THR A 194 20.94 -4.04 -6.40
N PRO A 195 21.64 -3.08 -5.75
CA PRO A 195 21.07 -1.75 -5.51
C PRO A 195 20.53 -1.08 -6.77
N ALA A 196 21.22 -1.24 -7.90
CA ALA A 196 20.78 -0.68 -9.19
C ALA A 196 19.48 -1.33 -9.70
N GLN A 197 19.35 -2.65 -9.57
CA GLN A 197 18.12 -3.35 -9.93
C GLN A 197 16.95 -3.00 -9.00
N ALA A 198 17.21 -2.91 -7.69
CA ALA A 198 16.20 -2.50 -6.70
C ALA A 198 15.70 -1.06 -6.96
N ALA A 199 16.62 -0.13 -7.23
CA ALA A 199 16.28 1.25 -7.59
C ALA A 199 15.48 1.35 -8.90
N LEU A 200 15.79 0.50 -9.89
CA LEU A 200 15.04 0.46 -11.15
C LEU A 200 13.61 -0.07 -10.96
N LEU A 201 13.45 -1.13 -10.15
CA LEU A 201 12.11 -1.62 -9.76
C LEU A 201 11.32 -0.55 -9.01
N ALA A 202 11.92 0.11 -8.03
CA ALA A 202 11.28 1.19 -7.29
C ALA A 202 10.90 2.37 -8.19
N ALA A 203 11.73 2.70 -9.19
CA ALA A 203 11.44 3.75 -10.16
C ALA A 203 10.22 3.44 -11.04
N ALA A 204 9.94 2.16 -11.31
CA ALA A 204 8.84 1.71 -12.16
C ALA A 204 7.48 1.67 -11.44
N LEU A 205 7.46 1.53 -10.09
CA LEU A 205 6.24 1.36 -9.28
C LEU A 205 5.11 2.38 -9.53
N PRO A 206 5.39 3.70 -9.74
CA PRO A 206 4.32 4.68 -9.97
C PRO A 206 3.51 4.46 -11.25
N SER A 207 4.06 3.75 -12.23
CA SER A 207 3.42 3.53 -13.54
C SER A 207 3.94 2.24 -14.19
N PRO A 208 3.68 1.05 -13.63
CA PRO A 208 4.28 -0.21 -14.09
C PRO A 208 3.92 -0.55 -15.54
N ASP A 209 2.70 -0.21 -16.00
CA ASP A 209 2.27 -0.45 -17.37
C ASP A 209 2.98 0.44 -18.42
N ARG A 210 3.63 1.52 -18.00
CA ARG A 210 4.31 2.49 -18.87
C ARG A 210 5.83 2.47 -18.71
N SER A 211 6.32 1.72 -17.75
CA SER A 211 7.72 1.72 -17.32
C SER A 211 8.34 0.36 -17.62
N SER A 212 8.90 0.19 -18.83
CA SER A 212 9.64 -1.03 -19.12
C SER A 212 10.93 -1.07 -18.31
N VAL A 213 11.08 -2.08 -17.47
CA VAL A 213 12.29 -2.33 -16.67
C VAL A 213 13.37 -2.97 -17.54
N THR A 214 12.99 -3.76 -18.55
CA THR A 214 13.92 -4.43 -19.48
C THR A 214 14.47 -3.48 -20.54
N ASP A 215 13.72 -2.41 -20.87
CA ASP A 215 14.16 -1.34 -21.78
C ASP A 215 13.82 0.02 -21.16
N PRO A 216 14.63 0.48 -20.17
CA PRO A 216 14.29 1.65 -19.39
C PRO A 216 14.48 2.94 -20.19
N SER A 217 13.41 3.72 -20.29
CA SER A 217 13.44 5.05 -20.89
C SER A 217 14.43 5.99 -20.17
N ALA A 218 14.86 7.05 -20.86
CA ALA A 218 15.73 8.07 -20.24
C ALA A 218 15.14 8.70 -18.97
N TYR A 219 13.81 8.77 -18.86
CA TYR A 219 13.15 9.22 -17.64
C TYR A 219 13.35 8.20 -16.51
N LEU A 220 13.13 6.91 -16.79
CA LEU A 220 13.25 5.85 -15.80
C LEU A 220 14.71 5.71 -15.31
N GLN A 221 15.70 5.84 -16.21
CA GLN A 221 17.12 5.84 -15.87
C GLN A 221 17.48 7.02 -14.94
N ARG A 222 17.00 8.24 -15.25
CA ARG A 222 17.23 9.40 -14.35
C ARG A 222 16.57 9.21 -12.98
N ARG A 223 15.36 8.61 -12.94
CA ARG A 223 14.70 8.32 -11.66
C ARG A 223 15.43 7.25 -10.87
N GLN A 224 15.94 6.21 -11.53
CA GLN A 224 16.78 5.18 -10.92
C GLN A 224 18.04 5.81 -10.31
N ALA A 225 18.76 6.66 -11.06
CA ALA A 225 19.95 7.34 -10.55
C ALA A 225 19.63 8.17 -9.30
N TRP A 226 18.55 8.96 -9.35
CA TRP A 226 18.09 9.74 -8.19
C TRP A 226 17.76 8.84 -6.99
N ILE A 227 17.12 7.69 -7.19
CA ILE A 227 16.81 6.74 -6.10
C ILE A 227 18.12 6.18 -5.51
N LEU A 228 19.10 5.85 -6.34
CA LEU A 228 20.41 5.37 -5.86
C LEU A 228 21.12 6.42 -5.00
N ASP A 229 21.08 7.69 -5.40
CA ASP A 229 21.61 8.79 -4.59
C ASP A 229 20.89 8.88 -3.24
N GLN A 230 19.55 8.79 -3.25
CA GLN A 230 18.77 8.81 -2.01
C GLN A 230 19.06 7.59 -1.11
N MET A 231 19.22 6.39 -1.68
CA MET A 231 19.60 5.20 -0.90
C MET A 231 20.96 5.38 -0.24
N GLN A 232 21.90 6.02 -0.94
CA GLN A 232 23.24 6.32 -0.41
C GLN A 232 23.17 7.36 0.72
N GLU A 233 22.37 8.41 0.56
CA GLU A 233 22.17 9.45 1.59
C GLU A 233 21.52 8.88 2.87
N LEU A 234 20.56 7.95 2.73
CA LEU A 234 19.92 7.29 3.86
C LEU A 234 20.86 6.31 4.58
N GLY A 235 21.74 5.65 3.85
CA GLY A 235 22.65 4.64 4.39
C GLY A 235 22.05 3.24 4.44
N ALA A 236 22.94 2.23 4.48
CA ALA A 236 22.52 0.82 4.46
C ALA A 236 21.72 0.41 5.71
N ASP A 237 22.02 1.02 6.85
CA ASP A 237 21.46 0.69 8.15
C ASP A 237 20.15 1.46 8.45
N TYR A 238 19.65 2.21 7.47
CA TYR A 238 18.48 3.08 7.64
C TYR A 238 17.21 2.35 8.10
N LEU A 239 17.05 1.11 7.69
CA LEU A 239 15.92 0.26 8.05
C LEU A 239 16.21 -0.69 9.21
N ASP A 240 17.39 -0.59 9.86
CA ASP A 240 17.69 -1.42 11.00
C ASP A 240 16.76 -1.11 12.18
N GLY A 241 16.32 -2.16 12.86
CA GLY A 241 15.45 -2.06 14.02
C GLY A 241 13.98 -1.73 13.74
N ILE A 242 13.52 -1.69 12.47
CA ILE A 242 12.07 -1.57 12.17
C ILE A 242 11.28 -2.80 12.61
N GLU A 243 11.96 -3.91 12.84
CA GLU A 243 11.39 -5.16 13.36
C GLU A 243 11.06 -5.07 14.85
N ALA A 244 11.90 -4.36 15.60
CA ALA A 244 11.92 -4.38 17.07
C ALA A 244 11.26 -3.15 17.71
N ARG A 245 10.64 -2.24 16.94
CA ARG A 245 10.06 -1.04 17.54
C ARG A 245 8.76 -1.37 18.29
N PRO A 246 8.77 -1.37 19.63
CA PRO A 246 7.52 -1.30 20.37
C PRO A 246 6.88 0.05 20.02
N ARG A 247 5.63 0.00 19.62
CA ARG A 247 4.83 1.18 19.39
C ARG A 247 4.35 1.67 20.74
N HIS A 248 4.80 2.83 21.14
CA HIS A 248 4.29 3.56 22.29
C HIS A 248 3.30 4.62 21.84
#